data_4726fd0bdd076950a9884f9e570fc27e
#
_entry.id   4726fd0bdd076950a9884f9e570fc27e
#
_cell.length_a   1.000
_cell.length_b   1.000
_cell.length_c   1.000
_cell.angle_alpha   90.00
_cell.angle_beta   90.00
_cell.angle_gamma   90.00
#
_symmetry.space_group_name_H-M   'P 1'
#
loop_
_entity.id
_entity.type
_entity.pdbx_description
1 polymer ?
#
loop_
_entity_poly.entity_id
_entity_poly.type
_entity_poly.pdbx_seq_one_letter_code
_entity_poly.pdbx_strand_id
1 'polypeptide(L)'
;MIINGGIVTYNPDIEKLKKNISRIAGQVCKLVIADNGSKNIEDIKRLAAAFENVSVILNYENFGIARALNQIMKWSSNNGGDWTITLDQDSECSDCIIDLYKPYLNKEDVGMLTCRYTDRNLNEENVVYNSDCEEIDFCITSASLLKNECCKKTAGFDEYLFIDKVDNDICLKLQENGFKIICVNKVGFTHEVGKAKKISFLGKKCIIYNHNAFRRYYIARNTVYIAKKYKNISFIHELLHLLFYSLIIVIYEDKKIEKLSSNIRGCAAGLFHPIKEIDYTKSRVNFFLPSILLSGGVRVVLKYAYLLSDKGYDVKIYVPVVSYMLKEPSIKARILQIRNTLGKVYHLCLKKDFKSLEAGECIIPVFKLKNKYIRDAEFAIATAWPTAYDVNRLKQIKGRKIYFVQDYEVWDSEAAKKTYDMPLFKIVISNWINKKLKEQRSKTGVIVHNGLDCTKFYPDDTVPKQRSDIATTNCLMLYHKLEKKGVHDGVNAFEFARKKVKNLSLELFGMEAPVGMEDYAFHKSPNVEELRRLYNWADIFIFPSKNEGWGLTPIEAMACGCAVVGTNTGCMIDLGV
;
A
#
# COMPACT_ATOMS: atom_id res chain seq x y z
N MET A 1 -17.23 -1.57 24.43
CA MET A 1 -16.64 -0.49 23.61
C MET A 1 -15.16 -0.44 23.91
N ILE A 2 -14.31 -0.64 22.88
CA ILE A 2 -12.86 -0.72 23.01
C ILE A 2 -12.26 0.64 22.67
N ILE A 3 -11.49 1.21 23.61
CA ILE A 3 -10.77 2.46 23.41
C ILE A 3 -9.28 2.16 23.35
N ASN A 4 -8.65 2.49 22.24
CA ASN A 4 -7.21 2.41 22.07
C ASN A 4 -6.58 3.80 22.11
N GLY A 5 -5.25 3.87 22.34
CA GLY A 5 -4.52 5.12 22.35
C GLY A 5 -3.39 5.14 21.30
N GLY A 6 -3.01 6.35 20.88
CA GLY A 6 -1.86 6.54 20.01
C GLY A 6 -1.10 7.82 20.32
N ILE A 7 0.23 7.72 20.34
CA ILE A 7 1.15 8.85 20.54
C ILE A 7 1.99 9.03 19.28
N VAL A 8 2.04 10.25 18.73
CA VAL A 8 2.95 10.59 17.63
C VAL A 8 4.26 11.10 18.21
N THR A 9 5.42 10.54 17.77
CA THR A 9 6.73 10.96 18.26
C THR A 9 7.69 11.35 17.13
N TYR A 10 8.51 12.36 17.39
CA TYR A 10 9.66 12.75 16.57
C TYR A 10 10.74 13.41 17.44
N ASN A 11 11.84 12.71 17.72
CA ASN A 11 12.88 13.12 18.66
C ASN A 11 12.32 13.62 20.01
N PRO A 12 11.49 12.82 20.70
CA PRO A 12 10.89 13.24 21.96
C PRO A 12 11.90 13.38 23.08
N ASP A 13 11.57 14.25 24.04
CA ASP A 13 12.15 14.18 25.38
C ASP A 13 11.64 12.91 26.06
N ILE A 14 12.53 12.01 26.44
CA ILE A 14 12.18 10.68 26.96
C ILE A 14 11.46 10.77 28.31
N GLU A 15 11.80 11.72 29.18
CA GLU A 15 11.15 11.89 30.47
C GLU A 15 9.72 12.41 30.29
N LYS A 16 9.50 13.37 29.35
CA LYS A 16 8.15 13.85 29.02
C LYS A 16 7.31 12.71 28.39
N LEU A 17 7.90 11.95 27.45
CA LEU A 17 7.24 10.81 26.83
C LEU A 17 6.88 9.72 27.85
N LYS A 18 7.76 9.43 28.81
CA LYS A 18 7.50 8.48 29.89
C LYS A 18 6.30 8.90 30.74
N LYS A 19 6.22 10.18 31.14
CA LYS A 19 5.06 10.71 31.87
C LYS A 19 3.78 10.58 31.06
N ASN A 20 3.81 10.95 29.76
CA ASN A 20 2.66 10.83 28.88
C ASN A 20 2.18 9.37 28.81
N ILE A 21 3.06 8.41 28.54
CA ILE A 21 2.69 6.98 28.48
C ILE A 21 2.13 6.50 29.82
N SER A 22 2.79 6.83 30.95
CA SER A 22 2.35 6.40 32.29
C SER A 22 0.96 6.89 32.63
N ARG A 23 0.55 8.08 32.16
CA ARG A 23 -0.78 8.64 32.40
C ARG A 23 -1.88 7.97 31.57
N ILE A 24 -1.58 7.58 30.33
CA ILE A 24 -2.61 7.10 29.40
C ILE A 24 -2.67 5.58 29.29
N ALA A 25 -1.55 4.86 29.46
CA ALA A 25 -1.49 3.42 29.21
C ALA A 25 -2.49 2.61 30.05
N GLY A 26 -2.70 2.98 31.31
CA GLY A 26 -3.69 2.32 32.19
C GLY A 26 -5.15 2.66 31.91
N GLN A 27 -5.43 3.67 31.08
CA GLN A 27 -6.78 4.12 30.75
C GLN A 27 -7.31 3.56 29.41
N VAL A 28 -6.45 2.97 28.57
CA VAL A 28 -6.79 2.45 27.26
C VAL A 28 -6.52 0.95 27.17
N CYS A 29 -7.23 0.25 26.28
CA CYS A 29 -7.03 -1.19 26.09
C CYS A 29 -5.64 -1.48 25.53
N LYS A 30 -5.22 -0.74 24.51
CA LYS A 30 -3.90 -0.83 23.88
C LYS A 30 -3.42 0.56 23.49
N LEU A 31 -2.12 0.76 23.54
CA LEU A 31 -1.46 2.01 23.16
C LEU A 31 -0.44 1.76 22.06
N VAL A 32 -0.36 2.63 21.07
CA VAL A 32 0.68 2.57 20.04
C VAL A 32 1.44 3.89 19.96
N ILE A 33 2.76 3.80 19.84
CA ILE A 33 3.63 4.93 19.56
C ILE A 33 3.96 4.89 18.07
N ALA A 34 3.55 5.90 17.31
CA ALA A 34 3.93 6.06 15.91
C ALA A 34 5.14 7.00 15.84
N ASP A 35 6.33 6.40 15.72
CA ASP A 35 7.57 7.15 15.68
C ASP A 35 7.92 7.58 14.25
N ASN A 36 8.09 8.87 14.04
CA ASN A 36 8.40 9.50 12.76
C ASN A 36 9.92 9.60 12.46
N GLY A 37 10.67 8.53 12.75
CA GLY A 37 12.09 8.45 12.42
C GLY A 37 12.97 9.22 13.39
N SER A 38 12.74 9.04 14.68
CA SER A 38 13.52 9.65 15.75
C SER A 38 14.95 9.11 15.80
N LYS A 39 15.91 9.98 16.14
CA LYS A 39 17.30 9.59 16.35
C LYS A 39 17.48 8.75 17.61
N ASN A 40 16.63 8.97 18.62
CA ASN A 40 16.63 8.27 19.91
C ASN A 40 15.61 7.12 19.94
N ILE A 41 15.41 6.44 18.82
CA ILE A 41 14.43 5.36 18.66
C ILE A 41 14.64 4.18 19.62
N GLU A 42 15.88 3.86 19.95
CA GLU A 42 16.19 2.75 20.88
C GLU A 42 15.73 3.07 22.32
N ASP A 43 15.75 4.34 22.72
CA ASP A 43 15.22 4.78 24.02
C ASP A 43 13.69 4.69 24.03
N ILE A 44 13.02 5.08 22.93
CA ILE A 44 11.58 4.92 22.76
C ILE A 44 11.15 3.45 22.85
N LYS A 45 11.88 2.54 22.19
CA LYS A 45 11.60 1.09 22.25
C LYS A 45 11.76 0.53 23.66
N ARG A 46 12.86 0.92 24.35
CA ARG A 46 13.08 0.51 25.74
C ARG A 46 11.95 0.99 26.66
N LEU A 47 11.55 2.24 26.49
CA LEU A 47 10.44 2.81 27.24
C LEU A 47 9.12 2.08 26.96
N ALA A 48 8.79 1.82 25.69
CA ALA A 48 7.58 1.10 25.33
C ALA A 48 7.55 -0.32 25.87
N ALA A 49 8.69 -1.02 25.87
CA ALA A 49 8.82 -2.39 26.39
C ALA A 49 8.58 -2.51 27.92
N ALA A 50 8.59 -1.39 28.66
CA ALA A 50 8.25 -1.37 30.08
C ALA A 50 6.74 -1.47 30.35
N PHE A 51 5.89 -1.43 29.31
CA PHE A 51 4.43 -1.48 29.40
C PHE A 51 3.89 -2.62 28.54
N GLU A 52 3.09 -3.51 29.10
CA GLU A 52 2.59 -4.70 28.41
C GLU A 52 1.64 -4.39 27.24
N ASN A 53 0.90 -3.29 27.33
CA ASN A 53 -0.09 -2.91 26.33
C ASN A 53 0.41 -1.86 25.33
N VAL A 54 1.72 -1.54 25.32
CA VAL A 54 2.32 -0.52 24.43
C VAL A 54 3.08 -1.16 23.27
N SER A 55 2.76 -0.73 22.05
CA SER A 55 3.44 -1.15 20.82
C SER A 55 4.08 0.05 20.12
N VAL A 56 5.03 -0.21 19.20
CA VAL A 56 5.70 0.86 18.43
C VAL A 56 5.57 0.59 16.93
N ILE A 57 5.11 1.60 16.19
CA ILE A 57 5.17 1.66 14.72
C ILE A 57 6.40 2.51 14.36
N LEU A 58 7.29 1.93 13.55
CA LEU A 58 8.54 2.57 13.16
C LEU A 58 8.42 3.16 11.76
N ASN A 59 8.56 4.48 11.67
CA ASN A 59 8.83 5.16 10.41
C ASN A 59 10.33 5.48 10.35
N TYR A 60 10.98 5.16 9.24
CA TYR A 60 12.43 5.35 9.09
C TYR A 60 12.80 6.80 8.70
N GLU A 61 11.81 7.64 8.44
CA GLU A 61 11.93 9.08 8.17
C GLU A 61 10.65 9.79 8.64
N ASN A 62 10.71 11.12 8.77
CA ASN A 62 9.54 11.89 9.18
C ASN A 62 8.53 12.03 8.03
N PHE A 63 7.41 11.35 8.16
CA PHE A 63 6.30 11.37 7.19
C PHE A 63 5.21 12.41 7.51
N GLY A 64 5.38 13.18 8.58
CA GLY A 64 4.42 14.15 9.07
C GLY A 64 3.38 13.58 10.03
N ILE A 65 2.68 14.49 10.72
CA ILE A 65 1.70 14.15 11.76
C ILE A 65 0.50 13.42 11.16
N ALA A 66 -0.04 13.90 10.02
CA ALA A 66 -1.22 13.33 9.40
C ALA A 66 -1.06 11.83 9.07
N ARG A 67 0.11 11.44 8.53
CA ARG A 67 0.39 10.02 8.23
C ARG A 67 0.56 9.18 9.50
N ALA A 68 1.22 9.70 10.52
CA ALA A 68 1.34 9.00 11.80
C ALA A 68 -0.04 8.78 12.45
N LEU A 69 -0.93 9.78 12.40
CA LEU A 69 -2.31 9.65 12.88
C LEU A 69 -3.10 8.61 12.07
N ASN A 70 -2.98 8.57 10.74
CA ASN A 70 -3.59 7.52 9.92
C ASN A 70 -3.09 6.11 10.30
N GLN A 71 -1.79 5.97 10.59
CA GLN A 71 -1.21 4.71 11.05
C GLN A 71 -1.78 4.29 12.41
N ILE A 72 -1.93 5.23 13.35
CA ILE A 72 -2.55 5.01 14.66
C ILE A 72 -4.01 4.56 14.49
N MET A 73 -4.83 5.30 13.71
CA MET A 73 -6.25 4.98 13.50
C MET A 73 -6.43 3.59 12.86
N LYS A 74 -5.58 3.27 11.89
CA LYS A 74 -5.58 1.97 11.24
C LYS A 74 -5.15 0.84 12.18
N TRP A 75 -4.08 1.07 12.95
CA TRP A 75 -3.62 0.12 13.96
C TRP A 75 -4.72 -0.13 15.00
N SER A 76 -5.36 0.92 15.49
CA SER A 76 -6.47 0.82 16.44
C SER A 76 -7.63 0.02 15.87
N SER A 77 -8.07 0.30 14.64
CA SER A 77 -9.14 -0.44 13.97
C SER A 77 -8.79 -1.93 13.82
N ASN A 78 -7.54 -2.26 13.45
CA ASN A 78 -7.07 -3.64 13.31
C ASN A 78 -6.95 -4.38 14.67
N ASN A 79 -6.90 -3.63 15.78
CA ASN A 79 -6.91 -4.14 17.14
C ASN A 79 -8.28 -4.00 17.82
N GLY A 80 -9.36 -3.93 17.05
CA GLY A 80 -10.74 -3.93 17.53
C GLY A 80 -11.20 -2.63 18.18
N GLY A 81 -10.45 -1.52 18.02
CA GLY A 81 -10.82 -0.23 18.61
C GLY A 81 -12.08 0.37 17.99
N ASP A 82 -13.02 0.77 18.81
CA ASP A 82 -14.18 1.57 18.42
C ASP A 82 -13.84 3.06 18.40
N TRP A 83 -13.03 3.49 19.36
CA TRP A 83 -12.56 4.84 19.55
C TRP A 83 -11.04 4.87 19.73
N THR A 84 -10.40 5.97 19.33
CA THR A 84 -8.95 6.16 19.47
C THR A 84 -8.66 7.52 20.06
N ILE A 85 -8.00 7.58 21.23
CA ILE A 85 -7.43 8.82 21.75
C ILE A 85 -6.05 9.04 21.12
N THR A 86 -5.82 10.24 20.58
CA THR A 86 -4.54 10.61 19.99
C THR A 86 -3.83 11.65 20.85
N LEU A 87 -2.52 11.58 20.93
CA LEU A 87 -1.69 12.42 21.79
C LEU A 87 -0.42 12.89 21.08
N ASP A 88 -0.04 14.12 21.31
CA ASP A 88 1.29 14.60 21.01
C ASP A 88 2.29 14.08 22.05
N GLN A 89 3.56 14.00 21.69
CA GLN A 89 4.63 13.43 22.53
C GLN A 89 4.84 14.12 23.88
N ASP A 90 4.40 15.35 24.03
CA ASP A 90 4.59 16.24 25.19
C ASP A 90 3.29 16.57 25.92
N SER A 91 2.16 15.99 25.51
CA SER A 91 0.86 16.15 26.17
C SER A 91 0.77 15.26 27.40
N GLU A 92 0.26 15.77 28.50
CA GLU A 92 0.11 15.05 29.76
C GLU A 92 -1.36 15.00 30.16
N CYS A 93 -1.97 13.80 30.03
CA CYS A 93 -3.37 13.58 30.39
C CYS A 93 -3.59 13.53 31.89
N SER A 94 -4.80 13.87 32.33
CA SER A 94 -5.28 13.55 33.67
C SER A 94 -5.45 12.04 33.86
N ASP A 95 -5.44 11.58 35.10
CA ASP A 95 -5.62 10.16 35.43
C ASP A 95 -7.03 9.61 35.12
N CYS A 96 -7.95 10.45 34.68
CA CYS A 96 -9.35 10.09 34.39
C CYS A 96 -9.87 10.70 33.08
N ILE A 97 -8.99 10.96 32.09
CA ILE A 97 -9.42 11.60 30.85
C ILE A 97 -10.46 10.76 30.09
N ILE A 98 -10.31 9.45 30.08
CA ILE A 98 -11.28 8.55 29.42
C ILE A 98 -12.64 8.59 30.13
N ASP A 99 -12.66 8.73 31.47
CA ASP A 99 -13.92 8.83 32.23
C ASP A 99 -14.69 10.11 31.90
N LEU A 100 -14.01 11.21 31.56
CA LEU A 100 -14.64 12.43 31.06
C LEU A 100 -15.44 12.21 29.78
N TYR A 101 -14.98 11.31 28.92
CA TYR A 101 -15.60 11.04 27.62
C TYR A 101 -16.70 9.97 27.67
N LYS A 102 -16.68 9.06 28.66
CA LYS A 102 -17.63 7.94 28.77
C LYS A 102 -19.11 8.30 28.58
N PRO A 103 -19.64 9.41 29.14
CA PRO A 103 -21.05 9.77 28.97
C PRO A 103 -21.48 10.05 27.53
N TYR A 104 -20.53 10.34 26.64
CA TYR A 104 -20.79 10.78 25.27
C TYR A 104 -20.50 9.72 24.21
N LEU A 105 -19.89 8.58 24.57
CA LEU A 105 -19.42 7.55 23.63
C LEU A 105 -20.55 6.88 22.81
N ASN A 106 -21.76 6.79 23.39
CA ASN A 106 -22.90 6.11 22.74
C ASN A 106 -23.71 7.03 21.83
N LYS A 107 -23.35 8.32 21.69
CA LYS A 107 -24.04 9.23 20.78
C LYS A 107 -23.66 8.90 19.33
N GLU A 108 -24.64 8.63 18.48
CA GLU A 108 -24.41 8.20 17.09
C GLU A 108 -23.85 9.31 16.22
N ASP A 109 -24.30 10.55 16.44
CA ASP A 109 -23.93 11.74 15.70
C ASP A 109 -22.58 12.35 16.14
N VAL A 110 -21.95 11.82 17.19
CA VAL A 110 -20.65 12.30 17.67
C VAL A 110 -19.52 11.56 16.98
N GLY A 111 -18.69 12.31 16.25
CA GLY A 111 -17.49 11.80 15.60
C GLY A 111 -16.21 12.00 16.40
N MET A 112 -16.16 13.07 17.20
CA MET A 112 -14.96 13.42 17.98
C MET A 112 -15.34 14.03 19.34
N LEU A 113 -14.60 13.63 20.37
CA LEU A 113 -14.69 14.17 21.71
C LEU A 113 -13.36 14.82 22.06
N THR A 114 -13.42 15.98 22.71
CA THR A 114 -12.26 16.67 23.25
C THR A 114 -12.61 17.25 24.63
N CYS A 115 -11.64 17.79 25.33
CA CYS A 115 -11.84 18.47 26.60
C CYS A 115 -11.01 19.74 26.69
N ARG A 116 -11.22 20.54 27.73
CA ARG A 116 -10.38 21.71 27.98
C ARG A 116 -8.98 21.29 28.41
N TYR A 117 -8.00 22.16 28.13
CA TYR A 117 -6.61 21.95 28.52
C TYR A 117 -6.02 23.21 29.15
N THR A 118 -4.95 23.02 29.91
CA THR A 118 -4.10 24.10 30.40
C THR A 118 -2.83 24.19 29.56
N ASP A 119 -2.48 25.40 29.11
CA ASP A 119 -1.18 25.65 28.48
C ASP A 119 -0.13 25.94 29.56
N ARG A 120 0.97 25.18 29.58
CA ARG A 120 2.07 25.36 30.53
C ARG A 120 2.72 26.75 30.47
N ASN A 121 2.61 27.44 29.35
CA ASN A 121 3.24 28.73 29.10
C ASN A 121 2.28 29.93 29.28
N LEU A 122 0.99 29.69 29.46
CA LEU A 122 -0.03 30.74 29.57
C LEU A 122 -0.76 30.56 30.89
N ASN A 123 -0.68 31.58 31.80
CA ASN A 123 -1.57 31.63 32.97
C ASN A 123 -3.00 31.87 32.47
N GLU A 124 -3.83 30.84 32.49
CA GLU A 124 -5.23 30.92 32.10
C GLU A 124 -6.08 31.29 33.30
N GLU A 125 -7.02 32.21 33.10
CA GLU A 125 -8.07 32.54 34.07
C GLU A 125 -9.02 31.33 34.20
N ASN A 126 -9.51 31.06 35.43
CA ASN A 126 -10.52 30.04 35.66
C ASN A 126 -11.80 30.43 34.95
N VAL A 127 -12.08 29.83 33.79
CA VAL A 127 -13.32 30.02 33.06
C VAL A 127 -14.39 29.12 33.68
N VAL A 128 -15.49 29.72 34.15
CA VAL A 128 -16.66 28.97 34.62
C VAL A 128 -17.56 28.69 33.43
N TYR A 129 -17.85 27.44 33.19
CA TYR A 129 -18.72 26.98 32.10
C TYR A 129 -20.13 26.69 32.67
N ASN A 130 -21.16 27.08 31.92
CA ASN A 130 -22.57 26.91 32.33
C ASN A 130 -23.13 25.51 31.95
N SER A 131 -22.37 24.70 31.21
CA SER A 131 -22.77 23.35 30.76
C SER A 131 -21.63 22.38 30.94
N ASP A 132 -21.92 21.07 31.05
CA ASP A 132 -20.92 20.01 31.15
C ASP A 132 -20.16 19.82 29.83
N CYS A 133 -20.78 20.13 28.70
CA CYS A 133 -20.16 20.05 27.36
C CYS A 133 -20.82 21.04 26.40
N GLU A 134 -20.13 21.28 25.27
CA GLU A 134 -20.66 22.09 24.17
C GLU A 134 -20.20 21.50 22.80
N GLU A 135 -21.00 21.76 21.76
CA GLU A 135 -20.62 21.48 20.40
C GLU A 135 -19.68 22.59 19.90
N ILE A 136 -18.58 22.22 19.27
CA ILE A 136 -17.56 23.14 18.77
C ILE A 136 -17.17 22.82 17.33
N ASP A 137 -16.66 23.82 16.60
CA ASP A 137 -16.24 23.63 15.21
C ASP A 137 -14.85 23.04 15.07
N PHE A 138 -13.93 23.41 15.96
CA PHE A 138 -12.52 23.04 15.87
C PHE A 138 -11.92 22.66 17.22
N CYS A 139 -11.10 21.62 17.22
CA CYS A 139 -10.24 21.25 18.34
C CYS A 139 -8.90 20.74 17.83
N ILE A 140 -7.93 20.61 18.73
CA ILE A 140 -6.67 19.92 18.44
C ILE A 140 -6.88 18.41 18.57
N THR A 141 -6.10 17.63 17.82
CA THR A 141 -6.16 16.16 17.88
C THR A 141 -5.53 15.60 19.14
N SER A 142 -4.62 16.35 19.79
CA SER A 142 -4.01 15.92 21.03
C SER A 142 -5.03 15.84 22.17
N ALA A 143 -5.04 14.70 22.87
CA ALA A 143 -6.00 14.32 23.89
C ALA A 143 -7.48 14.24 23.41
N SER A 144 -7.72 14.26 22.10
CA SER A 144 -9.04 14.06 21.52
C SER A 144 -9.30 12.60 21.20
N LEU A 145 -10.55 12.18 21.38
CA LEU A 145 -11.03 10.83 21.14
C LEU A 145 -11.83 10.82 19.85
N LEU A 146 -11.29 10.18 18.81
CA LEU A 146 -11.90 10.09 17.48
C LEU A 146 -12.55 8.72 17.29
N LYS A 147 -13.81 8.70 16.82
CA LYS A 147 -14.54 7.46 16.51
C LYS A 147 -13.96 6.83 15.25
N ASN A 148 -13.51 5.57 15.32
CA ASN A 148 -12.80 4.92 14.23
C ASN A 148 -13.67 4.79 12.97
N GLU A 149 -14.96 4.51 13.13
CA GLU A 149 -15.91 4.46 12.02
C GLU A 149 -16.06 5.83 11.33
N CYS A 150 -16.14 6.91 12.09
CA CYS A 150 -16.25 8.26 11.54
C CYS A 150 -14.96 8.65 10.79
N CYS A 151 -13.78 8.29 11.32
CA CYS A 151 -12.52 8.48 10.62
C CYS A 151 -12.48 7.74 9.28
N LYS A 152 -13.04 6.52 9.20
CA LYS A 152 -13.16 5.78 7.94
C LYS A 152 -14.10 6.49 6.96
N LYS A 153 -15.25 6.97 7.40
CA LYS A 153 -16.21 7.70 6.56
C LYS A 153 -15.65 9.01 6.01
N THR A 154 -14.75 9.66 6.76
CA THR A 154 -14.06 10.90 6.34
C THR A 154 -12.80 10.65 5.52
N ALA A 155 -12.49 9.40 5.17
CA ALA A 155 -11.28 9.00 4.43
C ALA A 155 -9.96 9.32 5.17
N GLY A 156 -9.99 9.52 6.49
CA GLY A 156 -8.82 9.78 7.35
C GLY A 156 -8.21 11.17 7.23
N PHE A 157 -7.03 11.33 7.81
CA PHE A 157 -6.26 12.58 7.79
C PHE A 157 -5.58 12.80 6.45
N ASP A 158 -5.62 14.04 5.93
CA ASP A 158 -4.99 14.37 4.65
C ASP A 158 -3.46 14.44 4.79
N GLU A 159 -2.76 13.42 4.30
CA GLU A 159 -1.30 13.30 4.43
C GLU A 159 -0.52 14.41 3.69
N TYR A 160 -1.16 15.12 2.74
CA TYR A 160 -0.53 16.29 2.12
C TYR A 160 -0.23 17.38 3.14
N LEU A 161 -1.03 17.52 4.16
CA LEU A 161 -0.84 18.56 5.19
C LEU A 161 0.47 18.40 5.96
N PHE A 162 0.97 17.22 6.17
CA PHE A 162 2.22 16.90 6.86
C PHE A 162 2.25 17.40 8.33
N ILE A 163 2.16 18.70 8.56
CA ILE A 163 2.10 19.39 9.86
C ILE A 163 1.32 20.69 9.69
N ASP A 164 0.66 21.17 10.74
CA ASP A 164 -0.25 22.33 10.77
C ASP A 164 -1.53 22.17 9.91
N LYS A 165 -2.65 22.63 10.40
CA LYS A 165 -3.99 22.50 9.79
C LYS A 165 -4.51 21.04 9.67
N VAL A 166 -3.80 20.03 10.19
CA VAL A 166 -4.25 18.63 10.21
C VAL A 166 -5.51 18.49 11.06
N ASP A 167 -5.51 19.13 12.22
CA ASP A 167 -6.66 19.19 13.14
C ASP A 167 -7.88 19.87 12.49
N ASN A 168 -7.65 21.00 11.83
CA ASN A 168 -8.72 21.72 11.12
C ASN A 168 -9.34 20.85 10.00
N ASP A 169 -8.51 20.13 9.22
CA ASP A 169 -8.97 19.29 8.11
C ASP A 169 -9.89 18.17 8.61
N ILE A 170 -9.50 17.46 9.67
CA ILE A 170 -10.33 16.36 10.18
C ILE A 170 -11.62 16.88 10.81
N CYS A 171 -11.60 18.05 11.50
CA CYS A 171 -12.81 18.66 12.03
C CYS A 171 -13.80 19.03 10.91
N LEU A 172 -13.32 19.67 9.84
CA LEU A 172 -14.13 20.02 8.67
C LEU A 172 -14.70 18.78 7.98
N LYS A 173 -13.90 17.73 7.81
CA LYS A 173 -14.36 16.46 7.23
C LYS A 173 -15.46 15.80 8.06
N LEU A 174 -15.33 15.81 9.39
CA LEU A 174 -16.36 15.28 10.28
C LEU A 174 -17.67 16.05 10.10
N GLN A 175 -17.64 17.39 10.10
CA GLN A 175 -18.80 18.25 9.91
C GLN A 175 -19.46 18.05 8.54
N GLU A 176 -18.68 17.99 7.44
CA GLU A 176 -19.21 17.71 6.10
C GLU A 176 -19.89 16.34 6.00
N ASN A 177 -19.52 15.38 6.84
CA ASN A 177 -20.15 14.07 6.95
C ASN A 177 -21.27 14.00 8.02
N GLY A 178 -21.68 15.14 8.57
CA GLY A 178 -22.79 15.24 9.54
C GLY A 178 -22.44 14.82 10.96
N PHE A 179 -21.15 14.71 11.30
CA PHE A 179 -20.69 14.37 12.65
C PHE A 179 -20.37 15.61 13.46
N LYS A 180 -20.73 15.55 14.75
CA LYS A 180 -20.47 16.58 15.74
C LYS A 180 -19.13 16.39 16.45
N ILE A 181 -18.56 17.49 16.89
CA ILE A 181 -17.39 17.56 17.77
C ILE A 181 -17.86 18.12 19.11
N ILE A 182 -17.69 17.35 20.17
CA ILE A 182 -18.13 17.74 21.52
C ILE A 182 -16.91 18.01 22.38
N CYS A 183 -16.89 19.20 22.99
CA CYS A 183 -15.93 19.58 24.00
C CYS A 183 -16.51 19.40 25.39
N VAL A 184 -15.91 18.56 26.21
CA VAL A 184 -16.24 18.45 27.64
C VAL A 184 -15.62 19.63 28.38
N ASN A 185 -16.41 20.39 29.09
CA ASN A 185 -16.01 21.64 29.78
C ASN A 185 -15.28 21.38 31.10
N LYS A 186 -14.38 20.38 31.09
CA LYS A 186 -13.47 20.03 32.19
C LYS A 186 -12.04 19.94 31.65
N VAL A 187 -11.09 20.39 32.46
CA VAL A 187 -9.65 20.28 32.09
C VAL A 187 -9.23 18.82 32.21
N GLY A 188 -8.84 18.23 31.05
CA GLY A 188 -8.46 16.83 30.97
C GLY A 188 -6.99 16.60 30.65
N PHE A 189 -6.25 17.62 30.22
CA PHE A 189 -4.83 17.48 29.91
C PHE A 189 -4.08 18.81 29.98
N THR A 190 -2.76 18.70 30.02
CA THR A 190 -1.84 19.83 29.91
C THR A 190 -1.08 19.73 28.59
N HIS A 191 -1.01 20.82 27.86
CA HIS A 191 -0.32 20.90 26.57
C HIS A 191 0.69 22.05 26.57
N GLU A 192 1.73 21.96 25.72
CA GLU A 192 2.75 22.99 25.59
C GLU A 192 2.69 23.59 24.16
N VAL A 193 2.08 24.77 24.03
CA VAL A 193 1.95 25.44 22.73
C VAL A 193 3.20 26.27 22.43
N GLY A 194 4.35 25.62 22.29
CA GLY A 194 5.61 26.24 21.88
C GLY A 194 6.04 27.46 22.72
N LYS A 195 7.02 28.24 22.23
CA LYS A 195 7.50 29.48 22.89
C LYS A 195 6.60 30.67 22.53
N ALA A 196 5.40 30.70 23.05
CA ALA A 196 4.44 31.77 22.81
C ALA A 196 4.84 33.07 23.49
N LYS A 197 4.75 34.21 22.78
CA LYS A 197 4.95 35.55 23.33
C LYS A 197 3.71 36.41 23.00
N LYS A 198 3.06 36.97 24.03
CA LYS A 198 1.94 37.92 23.86
C LYS A 198 2.50 39.28 23.43
N ILE A 199 1.97 39.85 22.35
CA ILE A 199 2.29 41.20 21.86
C ILE A 199 1.01 41.99 21.65
N SER A 200 1.13 43.31 21.60
CA SER A 200 0.05 44.21 21.15
C SER A 200 0.44 44.80 19.80
N PHE A 201 -0.37 44.59 18.76
CA PHE A 201 -0.16 45.15 17.44
C PHE A 201 -1.45 45.79 16.91
N LEU A 202 -1.40 47.06 16.56
CA LEU A 202 -2.55 47.87 16.12
C LEU A 202 -3.75 47.77 17.11
N GLY A 203 -3.48 47.81 18.44
CA GLY A 203 -4.50 47.71 19.48
C GLY A 203 -5.07 46.30 19.70
N LYS A 204 -4.66 45.29 18.93
CA LYS A 204 -5.07 43.91 19.12
C LYS A 204 -3.99 43.11 19.85
N LYS A 205 -4.42 42.31 20.84
CA LYS A 205 -3.52 41.33 21.49
C LYS A 205 -3.29 40.17 20.53
N CYS A 206 -2.03 39.90 20.17
CA CYS A 206 -1.62 38.82 19.29
C CYS A 206 -0.61 37.92 19.99
N ILE A 207 -0.58 36.65 19.61
CA ILE A 207 0.41 35.68 20.11
C ILE A 207 1.39 35.38 18.99
N ILE A 208 2.67 35.50 19.27
CA ILE A 208 3.76 35.17 18.34
C ILE A 208 4.41 33.88 18.83
N TYR A 209 4.56 32.92 17.94
CA TYR A 209 5.24 31.63 18.20
C TYR A 209 6.65 31.57 17.66
N ASN A 210 7.11 32.58 16.90
CA ASN A 210 8.41 32.67 16.26
C ASN A 210 8.83 31.38 15.51
N HIS A 211 7.90 30.80 14.77
CA HIS A 211 8.13 29.55 14.03
C HIS A 211 9.27 29.71 13.01
N ASN A 212 10.06 28.62 12.83
CA ASN A 212 11.12 28.59 11.84
C ASN A 212 10.58 28.59 10.41
N ALA A 213 11.47 28.82 9.44
CA ALA A 213 11.10 28.93 8.01
C ALA A 213 10.46 27.64 7.47
N PHE A 214 10.86 26.46 7.96
CA PHE A 214 10.26 25.19 7.61
C PHE A 214 8.77 25.14 8.00
N ARG A 215 8.45 25.47 9.25
CA ARG A 215 7.06 25.46 9.71
C ARG A 215 6.23 26.57 9.05
N ARG A 216 6.83 27.76 8.80
CA ARG A 216 6.17 28.84 8.06
C ARG A 216 5.73 28.42 6.64
N TYR A 217 6.58 27.64 5.95
CA TYR A 217 6.21 27.08 4.65
C TYR A 217 4.93 26.24 4.72
N TYR A 218 4.84 25.33 5.71
CA TYR A 218 3.65 24.48 5.85
C TYR A 218 2.41 25.26 6.29
N ILE A 219 2.54 26.22 7.22
CA ILE A 219 1.43 27.08 7.63
C ILE A 219 0.83 27.79 6.40
N ALA A 220 1.65 28.45 5.60
CA ALA A 220 1.19 29.18 4.42
C ALA A 220 0.59 28.25 3.35
N ARG A 221 1.28 27.13 3.08
CA ARG A 221 0.82 26.11 2.12
C ARG A 221 -0.54 25.54 2.49
N ASN A 222 -0.66 25.11 3.74
CA ASN A 222 -1.85 24.41 4.20
C ASN A 222 -3.04 25.37 4.37
N THR A 223 -2.80 26.61 4.78
CA THR A 223 -3.85 27.64 4.83
C THR A 223 -4.48 27.86 3.45
N VAL A 224 -3.65 28.06 2.41
CA VAL A 224 -4.13 28.22 1.04
C VAL A 224 -4.81 26.95 0.51
N TYR A 225 -4.24 25.77 0.81
CA TYR A 225 -4.81 24.48 0.39
C TYR A 225 -6.19 24.23 1.03
N ILE A 226 -6.34 24.43 2.34
CA ILE A 226 -7.61 24.26 3.08
C ILE A 226 -8.66 25.24 2.56
N ALA A 227 -8.30 26.52 2.38
CA ALA A 227 -9.22 27.52 1.83
C ALA A 227 -9.68 27.22 0.40
N LYS A 228 -8.88 26.50 -0.39
CA LYS A 228 -9.27 26.00 -1.70
C LYS A 228 -10.11 24.74 -1.64
N LYS A 229 -9.89 23.87 -0.64
CA LYS A 229 -10.54 22.58 -0.49
C LYS A 229 -11.98 22.72 0.02
N TYR A 230 -12.22 23.63 0.97
CA TYR A 230 -13.50 23.79 1.65
C TYR A 230 -14.21 25.09 1.27
N LYS A 231 -15.46 24.99 0.78
CA LYS A 231 -16.25 26.15 0.30
C LYS A 231 -16.68 27.10 1.41
N ASN A 232 -16.83 26.58 2.65
CA ASN A 232 -17.18 27.36 3.83
C ASN A 232 -16.01 28.18 4.41
N ILE A 233 -14.77 27.96 3.91
CA ILE A 233 -13.59 28.74 4.28
C ILE A 233 -13.36 29.85 3.25
N SER A 234 -13.42 31.11 3.69
CA SER A 234 -13.18 32.26 2.81
C SER A 234 -11.70 32.35 2.40
N PHE A 235 -11.41 32.09 1.14
CA PHE A 235 -10.07 32.18 0.58
C PHE A 235 -9.44 33.57 0.77
N ILE A 236 -10.23 34.62 0.56
CA ILE A 236 -9.78 36.02 0.74
C ILE A 236 -9.43 36.30 2.20
N HIS A 237 -10.25 35.84 3.13
CA HIS A 237 -10.00 36.01 4.56
C HIS A 237 -8.70 35.31 4.98
N GLU A 238 -8.49 34.07 4.59
CA GLU A 238 -7.25 33.34 4.90
C GLU A 238 -6.00 33.98 4.26
N LEU A 239 -6.12 34.54 3.07
CA LEU A 239 -5.03 35.28 2.43
C LEU A 239 -4.70 36.57 3.19
N LEU A 240 -5.71 37.34 3.60
CA LEU A 240 -5.51 38.54 4.41
C LEU A 240 -4.89 38.21 5.78
N HIS A 241 -5.30 37.11 6.38
CA HIS A 241 -4.71 36.59 7.63
C HIS A 241 -3.21 36.26 7.44
N LEU A 242 -2.84 35.58 6.37
CA LEU A 242 -1.43 35.32 6.04
C LEU A 242 -0.62 36.61 5.80
N LEU A 243 -1.20 37.61 5.14
CA LEU A 243 -0.57 38.91 4.94
C LEU A 243 -0.36 39.63 6.28
N PHE A 244 -1.37 39.63 7.16
CA PHE A 244 -1.28 40.23 8.49
C PHE A 244 -0.16 39.58 9.34
N TYR A 245 -0.08 38.25 9.36
CA TYR A 245 1.02 37.57 10.05
C TYR A 245 2.38 37.77 9.39
N SER A 246 2.42 38.00 8.07
CA SER A 246 3.66 38.36 7.38
C SER A 246 4.17 39.76 7.80
N LEU A 247 3.27 40.70 8.08
CA LEU A 247 3.64 41.99 8.68
C LEU A 247 4.20 41.82 10.10
N ILE A 248 3.58 40.95 10.91
CA ILE A 248 4.08 40.62 12.26
C ILE A 248 5.49 40.04 12.20
N ILE A 249 5.78 39.14 11.22
CA ILE A 249 7.12 38.59 11.02
C ILE A 249 8.13 39.71 10.73
N VAL A 250 7.77 40.68 9.86
CA VAL A 250 8.65 41.79 9.52
C VAL A 250 9.00 42.66 10.74
N ILE A 251 8.08 42.82 11.67
CA ILE A 251 8.23 43.75 12.80
C ILE A 251 8.88 43.05 13.99
N TYR A 252 8.41 41.85 14.34
CA TYR A 252 8.68 41.25 15.65
C TYR A 252 9.53 39.96 15.63
N GLU A 253 9.67 39.28 14.45
CA GLU A 253 10.39 38.02 14.40
C GLU A 253 11.81 38.18 13.81
N ASP A 254 12.64 37.17 14.05
CA ASP A 254 13.98 37.03 13.45
C ASP A 254 13.94 36.33 12.08
N LYS A 255 15.07 36.28 11.36
CA LYS A 255 15.21 35.60 10.05
C LYS A 255 14.10 35.95 9.05
N LYS A 256 13.71 37.20 9.01
CA LYS A 256 12.54 37.74 8.30
C LYS A 256 12.47 37.30 6.83
N ILE A 257 13.57 37.48 6.09
CA ILE A 257 13.64 37.16 4.66
C ILE A 257 13.41 35.67 4.41
N GLU A 258 14.03 34.81 5.21
CA GLU A 258 13.89 33.36 5.09
C GLU A 258 12.45 32.91 5.35
N LYS A 259 11.80 33.46 6.38
CA LYS A 259 10.41 33.16 6.73
C LYS A 259 9.42 33.69 5.69
N LEU A 260 9.60 34.91 5.19
CA LEU A 260 8.75 35.48 4.13
C LEU A 260 8.88 34.71 2.82
N SER A 261 10.12 34.37 2.42
CA SER A 261 10.36 33.52 1.24
C SER A 261 9.66 32.16 1.39
N SER A 262 9.67 31.59 2.59
CA SER A 262 8.97 30.34 2.88
C SER A 262 7.45 30.48 2.83
N ASN A 263 6.89 31.60 3.31
CA ASN A 263 5.46 31.89 3.16
C ASN A 263 5.06 31.96 1.67
N ILE A 264 5.81 32.71 0.82
CA ILE A 264 5.51 32.84 -0.61
C ILE A 264 5.56 31.46 -1.30
N ARG A 265 6.62 30.68 -1.06
CA ARG A 265 6.76 29.33 -1.63
C ARG A 265 5.64 28.41 -1.15
N GLY A 266 5.25 28.51 0.13
CA GLY A 266 4.14 27.77 0.70
C GLY A 266 2.82 28.13 0.02
N CYS A 267 2.48 29.41 -0.10
CA CYS A 267 1.28 29.87 -0.80
C CYS A 267 1.20 29.35 -2.24
N ALA A 268 2.30 29.45 -3.00
CA ALA A 268 2.36 28.93 -4.35
C ALA A 268 2.14 27.40 -4.39
N ALA A 269 2.79 26.66 -3.50
CA ALA A 269 2.63 25.20 -3.41
C ALA A 269 1.18 24.79 -3.07
N GLY A 270 0.52 25.49 -2.13
CA GLY A 270 -0.89 25.24 -1.79
C GLY A 270 -1.85 25.57 -2.94
N LEU A 271 -1.59 26.68 -3.65
CA LEU A 271 -2.43 27.12 -4.77
C LEU A 271 -2.38 26.13 -5.94
N PHE A 272 -1.20 25.67 -6.33
CA PHE A 272 -1.01 24.81 -7.49
C PHE A 272 -1.19 23.32 -7.21
N HIS A 273 -1.25 22.89 -5.93
CA HIS A 273 -1.51 21.49 -5.63
C HIS A 273 -2.96 21.12 -5.97
N PRO A 274 -3.21 20.06 -6.76
CA PRO A 274 -4.58 19.63 -7.06
C PRO A 274 -5.26 19.08 -5.81
N ILE A 275 -6.54 19.40 -5.60
CA ILE A 275 -7.37 18.72 -4.61
C ILE A 275 -7.66 17.31 -5.16
N LYS A 276 -7.33 16.31 -4.37
CA LYS A 276 -7.58 14.90 -4.70
C LYS A 276 -8.33 14.24 -3.56
N GLU A 277 -9.34 13.50 -3.90
CA GLU A 277 -10.02 12.61 -2.96
C GLU A 277 -9.19 11.32 -2.82
N ILE A 278 -8.50 11.18 -1.70
CA ILE A 278 -7.68 10.02 -1.37
C ILE A 278 -8.23 9.43 -0.07
N ASP A 279 -8.57 8.16 -0.12
CA ASP A 279 -8.95 7.41 1.08
C ASP A 279 -7.68 6.91 1.79
N TYR A 280 -7.24 7.64 2.79
CA TYR A 280 -6.05 7.34 3.56
C TYR A 280 -6.24 6.21 4.57
N THR A 281 -7.48 5.73 4.77
CA THR A 281 -7.77 4.60 5.66
C THR A 281 -7.42 3.26 5.00
N LYS A 282 -7.34 3.22 3.66
CA LYS A 282 -6.93 2.04 2.91
C LYS A 282 -5.41 1.88 2.88
N SER A 283 -4.94 0.62 2.96
CA SER A 283 -3.53 0.32 2.70
C SER A 283 -3.24 0.44 1.20
N ARG A 284 -2.23 1.22 0.86
CA ARG A 284 -1.79 1.45 -0.53
C ARG A 284 -0.72 0.44 -0.91
N VAL A 285 -0.95 -0.25 -2.01
CA VAL A 285 -0.02 -1.25 -2.57
C VAL A 285 0.38 -0.82 -3.97
N ASN A 286 1.67 -0.71 -4.22
CA ASN A 286 2.23 -0.41 -5.53
C ASN A 286 2.94 -1.64 -6.08
N PHE A 287 2.43 -2.20 -7.18
CA PHE A 287 3.12 -3.21 -7.98
C PHE A 287 3.94 -2.55 -9.09
N PHE A 288 5.08 -3.14 -9.43
CA PHE A 288 5.96 -2.67 -10.49
C PHE A 288 6.19 -3.77 -11.51
N LEU A 289 5.55 -3.65 -12.67
CA LEU A 289 5.71 -4.58 -13.79
C LEU A 289 6.83 -4.12 -14.73
N PRO A 290 7.64 -5.02 -15.30
CA PRO A 290 8.68 -4.68 -16.27
C PRO A 290 8.10 -4.29 -17.63
N SER A 291 6.93 -4.82 -17.98
CA SER A 291 6.18 -4.56 -19.21
C SER A 291 4.73 -4.98 -19.04
N ILE A 292 3.89 -4.63 -20.03
CA ILE A 292 2.47 -5.00 -20.08
C ILE A 292 2.20 -6.17 -21.03
N LEU A 293 3.20 -6.92 -21.42
CA LEU A 293 3.00 -8.14 -22.21
C LEU A 293 2.32 -9.21 -21.35
N LEU A 294 1.19 -9.74 -21.81
CA LEU A 294 0.40 -10.74 -21.09
C LEU A 294 1.12 -12.10 -21.04
N SER A 295 2.14 -12.18 -20.20
CA SER A 295 2.76 -13.44 -19.79
C SER A 295 2.03 -14.04 -18.59
N GLY A 296 2.30 -15.30 -18.27
CA GLY A 296 1.76 -15.93 -17.06
C GLY A 296 2.03 -15.13 -15.79
N GLY A 297 3.26 -14.61 -15.61
CA GLY A 297 3.63 -13.79 -14.46
C GLY A 297 2.87 -12.46 -14.39
N VAL A 298 2.62 -11.80 -15.53
CA VAL A 298 1.81 -10.56 -15.55
C VAL A 298 0.36 -10.86 -15.16
N ARG A 299 -0.23 -11.96 -15.66
CA ARG A 299 -1.60 -12.38 -15.29
C ARG A 299 -1.73 -12.64 -13.79
N VAL A 300 -0.73 -13.27 -13.18
CA VAL A 300 -0.69 -13.50 -11.72
C VAL A 300 -0.70 -12.18 -10.97
N VAL A 301 0.13 -11.20 -11.35
CA VAL A 301 0.16 -9.88 -10.68
C VAL A 301 -1.17 -9.16 -10.81
N LEU A 302 -1.79 -9.18 -12.01
CA LEU A 302 -3.11 -8.58 -12.22
C LEU A 302 -4.18 -9.23 -11.35
N LYS A 303 -4.19 -10.56 -11.22
CA LYS A 303 -5.12 -11.28 -10.34
C LYS A 303 -4.91 -10.92 -8.87
N TYR A 304 -3.65 -10.85 -8.39
CA TYR A 304 -3.37 -10.40 -7.02
C TYR A 304 -3.78 -8.95 -6.80
N ALA A 305 -3.54 -8.06 -7.77
CA ALA A 305 -3.97 -6.66 -7.67
C ALA A 305 -5.49 -6.55 -7.54
N TYR A 306 -6.23 -7.32 -8.33
CA TYR A 306 -7.69 -7.40 -8.24
C TYR A 306 -8.13 -7.91 -6.86
N LEU A 307 -7.63 -9.06 -6.42
CA LEU A 307 -8.01 -9.67 -5.14
C LEU A 307 -7.68 -8.77 -3.94
N LEU A 308 -6.57 -8.02 -4.00
CA LEU A 308 -6.24 -7.05 -2.97
C LEU A 308 -7.19 -5.84 -3.01
N SER A 309 -7.55 -5.36 -4.20
CA SER A 309 -8.54 -4.28 -4.36
C SER A 309 -9.91 -4.69 -3.81
N ASP A 310 -10.35 -5.91 -4.10
CA ASP A 310 -11.60 -6.49 -3.59
C ASP A 310 -11.60 -6.59 -2.07
N LYS A 311 -10.43 -6.88 -1.47
CA LYS A 311 -10.21 -6.85 -0.02
C LYS A 311 -10.05 -5.45 0.58
N GLY A 312 -10.29 -4.39 -0.19
CA GLY A 312 -10.27 -3.01 0.29
C GLY A 312 -8.91 -2.32 0.30
N TYR A 313 -7.86 -2.91 -0.30
CA TYR A 313 -6.58 -2.23 -0.50
C TYR A 313 -6.67 -1.25 -1.68
N ASP A 314 -5.98 -0.10 -1.58
CA ASP A 314 -5.80 0.81 -2.72
C ASP A 314 -4.57 0.36 -3.53
N VAL A 315 -4.80 -0.35 -4.63
CA VAL A 315 -3.75 -0.96 -5.45
C VAL A 315 -3.46 -0.12 -6.69
N LYS A 316 -2.17 0.10 -7.00
CA LYS A 316 -1.70 0.68 -8.27
C LYS A 316 -0.60 -0.19 -8.87
N ILE A 317 -0.63 -0.32 -10.20
CA ILE A 317 0.35 -1.09 -10.97
C ILE A 317 1.11 -0.12 -11.87
N TYR A 318 2.39 0.08 -11.60
CA TYR A 318 3.24 0.97 -12.38
C TYR A 318 3.97 0.20 -13.48
N VAL A 319 3.88 0.71 -14.71
CA VAL A 319 4.51 0.12 -15.88
C VAL A 319 5.36 1.17 -16.59
N PRO A 320 6.66 0.94 -16.80
CA PRO A 320 7.48 1.88 -17.55
C PRO A 320 7.13 1.84 -19.04
N VAL A 321 6.93 3.01 -19.65
CA VAL A 321 6.68 3.12 -21.11
C VAL A 321 7.92 2.82 -21.93
N VAL A 322 9.11 2.93 -21.33
CA VAL A 322 10.38 2.51 -21.92
C VAL A 322 10.79 1.20 -21.28
N SER A 323 10.74 0.10 -22.05
CA SER A 323 11.08 -1.25 -21.54
C SER A 323 12.56 -1.37 -21.20
N TYR A 324 12.86 -2.23 -20.23
CA TYR A 324 14.23 -2.61 -19.84
C TYR A 324 14.98 -3.44 -20.88
N MET A 325 14.27 -4.02 -21.85
CA MET A 325 14.82 -4.99 -22.78
C MET A 325 15.64 -4.40 -23.94
N LEU A 326 15.78 -3.08 -24.03
CA LEU A 326 16.46 -2.45 -25.14
C LEU A 326 17.89 -2.09 -24.75
N LYS A 327 18.83 -2.93 -25.10
CA LYS A 327 20.25 -2.56 -25.22
C LYS A 327 20.37 -1.59 -26.39
N GLU A 328 20.68 -0.31 -26.11
CA GLU A 328 20.93 0.79 -27.07
C GLU A 328 19.94 0.89 -28.26
N PRO A 329 18.67 1.19 -28.01
CA PRO A 329 17.72 1.32 -29.09
C PRO A 329 17.91 2.65 -29.84
N SER A 330 17.75 2.62 -31.15
CA SER A 330 17.61 3.85 -31.93
C SER A 330 16.44 4.69 -31.42
N ILE A 331 16.47 6.01 -31.61
CA ILE A 331 15.38 6.93 -31.21
C ILE A 331 14.04 6.45 -31.80
N LYS A 332 14.04 5.98 -33.06
CA LYS A 332 12.84 5.41 -33.71
C LYS A 332 12.27 4.19 -32.96
N ALA A 333 13.13 3.27 -32.49
CA ALA A 333 12.71 2.11 -31.72
C ALA A 333 12.11 2.50 -30.36
N ARG A 334 12.66 3.53 -29.70
CA ARG A 334 12.11 4.08 -28.45
C ARG A 334 10.72 4.70 -28.66
N ILE A 335 10.55 5.51 -29.71
CA ILE A 335 9.24 6.12 -30.03
C ILE A 335 8.20 5.05 -30.34
N LEU A 336 8.55 4.06 -31.16
CA LEU A 336 7.66 2.95 -31.50
C LEU A 336 7.25 2.17 -30.25
N GLN A 337 8.18 1.92 -29.34
CA GLN A 337 7.92 1.21 -28.10
C GLN A 337 7.03 2.02 -27.14
N ILE A 338 7.27 3.32 -26.98
CA ILE A 338 6.39 4.21 -26.21
C ILE A 338 4.98 4.16 -26.77
N ARG A 339 4.84 4.31 -28.10
CA ARG A 339 3.54 4.23 -28.80
C ARG A 339 2.86 2.87 -28.55
N ASN A 340 3.59 1.77 -28.67
CA ASN A 340 3.03 0.43 -28.48
C ASN A 340 2.64 0.19 -27.02
N THR A 341 3.42 0.66 -26.05
CA THR A 341 3.09 0.55 -24.62
C THR A 341 1.86 1.40 -24.28
N LEU A 342 1.83 2.64 -24.74
CA LEU A 342 0.66 3.53 -24.52
C LEU A 342 -0.58 2.99 -25.25
N GLY A 343 -0.44 2.47 -26.47
CA GLY A 343 -1.54 1.84 -27.20
C GLY A 343 -2.08 0.62 -26.44
N LYS A 344 -1.20 -0.25 -25.92
CA LYS A 344 -1.62 -1.40 -25.10
C LYS A 344 -2.30 -0.95 -23.80
N VAL A 345 -1.73 0.02 -23.07
CA VAL A 345 -2.36 0.59 -21.88
C VAL A 345 -3.72 1.18 -22.22
N TYR A 346 -3.82 1.95 -23.29
CA TYR A 346 -5.09 2.50 -23.79
C TYR A 346 -6.11 1.41 -24.09
N HIS A 347 -5.73 0.36 -24.82
CA HIS A 347 -6.61 -0.78 -25.10
C HIS A 347 -7.01 -1.53 -23.81
N LEU A 348 -6.11 -1.65 -22.85
CA LEU A 348 -6.36 -2.28 -21.57
C LEU A 348 -7.32 -1.46 -20.70
N CYS A 349 -7.21 -0.13 -20.70
CA CYS A 349 -8.06 0.74 -19.90
C CYS A 349 -9.44 1.01 -20.54
N LEU A 350 -9.53 1.05 -21.87
CA LEU A 350 -10.75 1.48 -22.58
C LEU A 350 -11.52 0.36 -23.30
N LYS A 351 -10.84 -0.67 -23.79
CA LYS A 351 -11.53 -1.82 -24.36
C LYS A 351 -11.65 -2.91 -23.31
N LYS A 352 -12.83 -3.09 -22.83
CA LYS A 352 -13.47 -4.14 -22.01
C LYS A 352 -12.81 -5.55 -21.94
N ASP A 353 -11.71 -5.81 -22.66
CA ASP A 353 -10.98 -7.09 -22.63
C ASP A 353 -10.37 -7.40 -21.25
N PHE A 354 -10.25 -6.38 -20.41
CA PHE A 354 -9.85 -6.52 -18.99
C PHE A 354 -11.02 -6.55 -17.99
N LYS A 355 -12.26 -6.41 -18.43
CA LYS A 355 -13.40 -6.75 -17.54
C LYS A 355 -13.32 -8.21 -17.07
N SER A 356 -12.68 -9.08 -17.84
CA SER A 356 -12.39 -10.45 -17.41
C SER A 356 -11.21 -10.56 -16.42
N LEU A 357 -10.38 -9.52 -16.29
CA LEU A 357 -9.25 -9.44 -15.34
C LEU A 357 -9.40 -8.31 -14.31
N GLU A 358 -10.47 -7.50 -14.38
CA GLU A 358 -10.94 -6.51 -13.38
C GLU A 358 -9.89 -5.51 -12.84
N ALA A 359 -8.67 -5.52 -13.36
CA ALA A 359 -7.52 -4.73 -12.89
C ALA A 359 -7.16 -3.50 -13.76
N GLY A 360 -7.96 -3.19 -14.79
CA GLY A 360 -7.62 -2.15 -15.78
C GLY A 360 -7.45 -0.74 -15.23
N GLU A 361 -8.24 -0.36 -14.23
CA GLU A 361 -8.21 0.98 -13.62
C GLU A 361 -6.99 1.22 -12.71
N CYS A 362 -6.29 0.16 -12.33
CA CYS A 362 -5.14 0.23 -11.44
C CYS A 362 -3.82 0.47 -12.16
N ILE A 363 -3.77 0.39 -13.51
CA ILE A 363 -2.53 0.46 -14.28
C ILE A 363 -2.14 1.90 -14.58
N ILE A 364 -0.93 2.29 -14.16
CA ILE A 364 -0.38 3.63 -14.37
C ILE A 364 0.89 3.53 -15.22
N PRO A 365 0.86 3.99 -16.48
CA PRO A 365 2.07 4.10 -17.28
C PRO A 365 2.91 5.26 -16.75
N VAL A 366 4.23 5.01 -16.58
CA VAL A 366 5.18 6.03 -16.16
C VAL A 366 6.40 6.03 -17.08
N PHE A 367 7.01 7.20 -17.27
CA PHE A 367 8.18 7.29 -18.15
C PHE A 367 9.33 6.40 -17.64
N LYS A 368 9.59 6.44 -16.32
CA LYS A 368 10.56 5.57 -15.60
C LYS A 368 10.08 5.37 -14.17
N LEU A 369 10.47 4.26 -13.56
CA LEU A 369 10.19 3.99 -12.14
C LEU A 369 11.11 4.82 -11.24
N LYS A 370 10.70 6.07 -10.96
CA LYS A 370 11.42 7.03 -10.10
C LYS A 370 10.48 7.64 -9.07
N ASN A 371 11.02 8.05 -7.93
CA ASN A 371 10.25 8.62 -6.81
C ASN A 371 9.21 9.67 -7.21
N LYS A 372 9.52 10.55 -8.18
CA LYS A 372 8.63 11.64 -8.59
C LYS A 372 7.35 11.20 -9.32
N TYR A 373 7.35 9.97 -9.88
CA TYR A 373 6.21 9.43 -10.62
C TYR A 373 5.42 8.39 -9.82
N ILE A 374 5.96 7.95 -8.68
CA ILE A 374 5.38 6.90 -7.85
C ILE A 374 4.74 7.56 -6.64
N ARG A 375 3.48 7.23 -6.36
CA ARG A 375 2.82 7.70 -5.13
C ARG A 375 3.42 7.06 -3.89
N ASP A 376 3.19 7.66 -2.75
CA ASP A 376 3.49 7.06 -1.44
C ASP A 376 2.55 5.89 -1.17
N ALA A 377 3.07 4.86 -0.50
CA ALA A 377 2.34 3.63 -0.22
C ALA A 377 2.89 2.93 1.03
N GLU A 378 2.20 1.92 1.51
CA GLU A 378 2.69 1.02 2.55
C GLU A 378 3.57 -0.09 1.98
N PHE A 379 3.31 -0.51 0.73
CA PHE A 379 4.05 -1.60 0.07
C PHE A 379 4.48 -1.23 -1.35
N ALA A 380 5.72 -1.56 -1.68
CA ALA A 380 6.34 -1.40 -3.00
C ALA A 380 6.85 -2.77 -3.49
N ILE A 381 6.17 -3.39 -4.45
CA ILE A 381 6.35 -4.79 -4.84
C ILE A 381 6.95 -4.88 -6.24
N ALA A 382 8.24 -5.23 -6.34
CA ALA A 382 8.89 -5.61 -7.58
C ALA A 382 8.39 -6.99 -8.02
N THR A 383 8.19 -7.20 -9.32
CA THR A 383 7.64 -8.45 -9.86
C THR A 383 8.56 -9.17 -10.86
N ALA A 384 9.72 -8.56 -11.17
CA ALA A 384 10.75 -9.12 -12.04
C ALA A 384 12.10 -8.50 -11.67
N TRP A 385 13.22 -9.14 -12.06
CA TRP A 385 14.57 -8.68 -11.72
C TRP A 385 14.85 -7.20 -12.11
N PRO A 386 14.42 -6.64 -13.27
CA PRO A 386 14.70 -5.25 -13.57
C PRO A 386 13.99 -4.29 -12.62
N THR A 387 12.75 -4.63 -12.23
CA THR A 387 11.96 -3.79 -11.31
C THR A 387 12.49 -3.86 -9.88
N ALA A 388 13.21 -4.94 -9.50
CA ALA A 388 13.85 -5.05 -8.20
C ALA A 388 14.91 -3.97 -7.98
N TYR A 389 15.70 -3.64 -9.02
CA TYR A 389 16.65 -2.52 -8.97
C TYR A 389 15.98 -1.18 -8.71
N ASP A 390 14.88 -0.91 -9.41
CA ASP A 390 14.18 0.36 -9.25
C ASP A 390 13.50 0.46 -7.89
N VAL A 391 12.81 -0.60 -7.46
CA VAL A 391 12.17 -0.65 -6.12
C VAL A 391 13.22 -0.48 -5.02
N ASN A 392 14.39 -1.11 -5.16
CA ASN A 392 15.46 -0.95 -4.18
C ASN A 392 15.93 0.52 -4.04
N ARG A 393 15.90 1.30 -5.13
CA ARG A 393 16.30 2.73 -5.16
C ARG A 393 15.20 3.70 -4.71
N LEU A 394 13.95 3.25 -4.56
CA LEU A 394 12.88 4.11 -4.09
C LEU A 394 13.14 4.59 -2.65
N LYS A 395 12.65 5.78 -2.32
CA LYS A 395 12.62 6.27 -0.94
C LYS A 395 11.73 5.40 -0.07
N GLN A 396 11.97 5.38 1.23
CA GLN A 396 11.20 4.58 2.21
C GLN A 396 9.71 4.96 2.23
N ILE A 397 9.38 6.24 2.04
CA ILE A 397 7.99 6.71 1.95
C ILE A 397 7.17 6.02 0.82
N LYS A 398 7.85 5.41 -0.18
CA LYS A 398 7.18 4.66 -1.26
C LYS A 398 6.74 3.26 -0.84
N GLY A 399 7.09 2.84 0.39
CA GLY A 399 6.60 1.64 1.05
C GLY A 399 7.69 0.62 1.39
N ARG A 400 7.30 -0.38 2.20
CA ARG A 400 8.13 -1.55 2.48
C ARG A 400 8.45 -2.27 1.17
N LYS A 401 9.72 -2.44 0.89
CA LYS A 401 10.22 -2.96 -0.37
C LYS A 401 10.15 -4.48 -0.39
N ILE A 402 9.42 -5.02 -1.36
CA ILE A 402 9.17 -6.44 -1.52
C ILE A 402 9.60 -6.85 -2.93
N TYR A 403 10.20 -8.03 -3.06
CA TYR A 403 10.43 -8.68 -4.34
C TYR A 403 9.57 -9.95 -4.43
N PHE A 404 8.54 -9.91 -5.27
CA PHE A 404 7.71 -11.05 -5.61
C PHE A 404 8.37 -11.83 -6.74
N VAL A 405 9.10 -12.91 -6.38
CA VAL A 405 9.90 -13.72 -7.27
C VAL A 405 9.03 -14.80 -7.89
N GLN A 406 8.71 -14.64 -9.17
CA GLN A 406 7.80 -15.53 -9.90
C GLN A 406 8.53 -16.59 -10.76
N ASP A 407 9.81 -16.40 -11.03
CA ASP A 407 10.69 -17.35 -11.71
C ASP A 407 12.12 -17.12 -11.24
N TYR A 408 13.01 -18.09 -11.47
CA TYR A 408 14.44 -17.92 -11.27
C TYR A 408 15.05 -17.37 -12.55
N GLU A 409 15.02 -16.04 -12.67
CA GLU A 409 15.38 -15.27 -13.86
C GLU A 409 16.91 -15.09 -13.96
N VAL A 410 17.65 -16.14 -14.37
CA VAL A 410 19.11 -16.07 -14.51
C VAL A 410 19.58 -16.02 -15.96
N TRP A 411 18.66 -16.07 -16.89
CA TRP A 411 18.91 -16.11 -18.32
C TRP A 411 19.55 -14.85 -18.93
N ASP A 412 19.55 -13.73 -18.19
CA ASP A 412 20.15 -12.46 -18.61
C ASP A 412 21.24 -11.98 -17.63
N SER A 413 22.15 -12.88 -17.26
CA SER A 413 23.41 -12.47 -16.64
C SER A 413 23.44 -12.32 -15.11
N GLU A 414 24.65 -12.03 -14.63
CA GLU A 414 25.00 -11.64 -13.26
C GLU A 414 24.11 -10.50 -12.69
N ALA A 415 23.52 -9.65 -13.56
CA ALA A 415 22.61 -8.58 -13.12
C ALA A 415 21.32 -9.14 -12.50
N ALA A 416 20.73 -10.18 -13.08
CA ALA A 416 19.55 -10.83 -12.52
C ALA A 416 19.87 -11.53 -11.19
N LYS A 417 20.99 -12.25 -11.11
CA LYS A 417 21.45 -12.91 -9.88
C LYS A 417 21.64 -11.93 -8.72
N LYS A 418 22.26 -10.77 -8.96
CA LYS A 418 22.48 -9.73 -7.94
C LYS A 418 21.21 -9.22 -7.29
N THR A 419 20.06 -9.31 -7.97
CA THR A 419 18.78 -8.86 -7.39
C THR A 419 18.32 -9.73 -6.23
N TYR A 420 18.73 -10.99 -6.20
CA TYR A 420 18.40 -11.91 -5.11
C TYR A 420 19.17 -11.61 -3.80
N ASP A 421 20.25 -10.83 -3.89
CA ASP A 421 21.03 -10.40 -2.70
C ASP A 421 20.64 -9.00 -2.19
N MET A 422 19.74 -8.32 -2.90
CA MET A 422 19.24 -7.00 -2.47
C MET A 422 18.47 -7.09 -1.15
N PRO A 423 18.48 -6.00 -0.34
CA PRO A 423 17.76 -5.94 0.94
C PRO A 423 16.25 -5.75 0.73
N LEU A 424 15.65 -6.62 -0.08
CA LEU A 424 14.22 -6.66 -0.33
C LEU A 424 13.62 -7.86 0.42
N PHE A 425 12.42 -7.67 1.00
CA PHE A 425 11.68 -8.80 1.54
C PHE A 425 11.20 -9.69 0.39
N LYS A 426 11.56 -10.97 0.40
CA LYS A 426 11.21 -11.87 -0.71
C LYS A 426 9.94 -12.65 -0.43
N ILE A 427 9.06 -12.65 -1.41
CA ILE A 427 7.95 -13.60 -1.55
C ILE A 427 8.25 -14.46 -2.76
N VAL A 428 8.27 -15.77 -2.61
CA VAL A 428 8.52 -16.74 -3.68
C VAL A 428 7.32 -17.65 -3.88
N ILE A 429 7.12 -18.16 -5.08
CA ILE A 429 5.92 -18.92 -5.42
C ILE A 429 6.09 -20.45 -5.28
N SER A 430 7.31 -20.94 -5.04
CA SER A 430 7.58 -22.38 -4.92
C SER A 430 8.81 -22.71 -4.08
N ASN A 431 8.87 -23.93 -3.56
CA ASN A 431 10.07 -24.50 -2.95
C ASN A 431 11.22 -24.62 -3.96
N TRP A 432 10.92 -24.82 -5.23
CA TRP A 432 11.92 -24.86 -6.28
C TRP A 432 12.71 -23.54 -6.36
N ILE A 433 12.03 -22.39 -6.34
CA ILE A 433 12.71 -21.07 -6.32
C ILE A 433 13.56 -20.92 -5.05
N ASN A 434 13.06 -21.28 -3.88
CA ASN A 434 13.84 -21.23 -2.63
C ASN A 434 15.07 -22.13 -2.69
N LYS A 435 14.98 -23.32 -3.32
CA LYS A 435 16.11 -24.21 -3.55
C LYS A 435 17.16 -23.52 -4.44
N LYS A 436 16.73 -22.87 -5.52
CA LYS A 436 17.63 -22.10 -6.43
C LYS A 436 18.31 -20.93 -5.72
N LEU A 437 17.58 -20.20 -4.87
CA LEU A 437 18.16 -19.12 -4.05
C LEU A 437 19.21 -19.66 -3.07
N LYS A 438 18.96 -20.81 -2.43
CA LYS A 438 19.94 -21.47 -1.54
C LYS A 438 21.20 -21.90 -2.30
N GLU A 439 21.04 -22.50 -3.49
CA GLU A 439 22.16 -22.89 -4.36
C GLU A 439 23.05 -21.69 -4.70
N GLN A 440 22.46 -20.50 -4.85
CA GLN A 440 23.17 -19.22 -5.08
C GLN A 440 23.70 -18.59 -3.78
N ARG A 441 23.43 -19.15 -2.60
CA ARG A 441 23.72 -18.60 -1.27
C ARG A 441 22.98 -17.30 -0.94
N SER A 442 21.88 -17.01 -1.62
CA SER A 442 20.99 -15.89 -1.33
C SER A 442 19.98 -16.23 -0.24
N LYS A 443 19.49 -15.20 0.46
CA LYS A 443 18.40 -15.39 1.46
C LYS A 443 17.14 -15.91 0.76
N THR A 444 16.51 -16.92 1.33
CA THR A 444 15.22 -17.45 0.88
C THR A 444 14.07 -16.48 1.13
N GLY A 445 12.95 -16.68 0.44
CA GLY A 445 11.72 -15.93 0.63
C GLY A 445 10.65 -16.70 1.38
N VAL A 446 9.60 -15.98 1.81
CA VAL A 446 8.36 -16.58 2.29
C VAL A 446 7.62 -17.18 1.10
N ILE A 447 7.19 -18.44 1.22
CA ILE A 447 6.47 -19.12 0.14
C ILE A 447 5.00 -18.72 0.16
N VAL A 448 4.52 -18.24 -1.00
CA VAL A 448 3.11 -18.00 -1.28
C VAL A 448 2.84 -18.61 -2.65
N HIS A 449 2.25 -19.79 -2.66
CA HIS A 449 1.94 -20.50 -3.91
C HIS A 449 0.94 -19.73 -4.75
N ASN A 450 1.09 -19.80 -6.08
CA ASN A 450 0.07 -19.27 -6.97
C ASN A 450 -1.19 -20.13 -6.87
N GLY A 451 -2.32 -19.48 -6.61
CA GLY A 451 -3.62 -20.12 -6.59
C GLY A 451 -4.18 -20.37 -7.98
N LEU A 452 -5.23 -21.16 -8.02
CA LEU A 452 -6.02 -21.44 -9.21
C LEU A 452 -7.43 -20.88 -9.07
N ASP A 453 -8.01 -20.44 -10.18
CA ASP A 453 -9.42 -20.04 -10.27
C ASP A 453 -10.30 -21.27 -10.53
N CYS A 454 -10.78 -21.90 -9.46
CA CYS A 454 -11.62 -23.09 -9.55
C CYS A 454 -13.01 -22.83 -10.17
N THR A 455 -13.38 -21.58 -10.42
CA THR A 455 -14.58 -21.26 -11.21
C THR A 455 -14.35 -21.42 -12.71
N LYS A 456 -13.09 -21.45 -13.14
CA LYS A 456 -12.67 -21.60 -14.54
C LYS A 456 -12.21 -23.00 -14.88
N PHE A 457 -11.50 -23.64 -13.94
CA PHE A 457 -10.95 -25.00 -14.11
C PHE A 457 -11.54 -25.90 -13.02
N TYR A 458 -12.36 -26.84 -13.44
CA TYR A 458 -13.08 -27.78 -12.58
C TYR A 458 -13.43 -29.05 -13.37
N PRO A 459 -13.70 -30.18 -12.72
CA PRO A 459 -14.17 -31.40 -13.38
C PRO A 459 -15.53 -31.12 -14.06
N ASP A 460 -15.65 -31.48 -15.34
CA ASP A 460 -16.85 -31.28 -16.14
C ASP A 460 -17.35 -32.62 -16.67
N ASP A 461 -18.36 -33.18 -16.02
CA ASP A 461 -18.92 -34.50 -16.38
C ASP A 461 -19.66 -34.48 -17.72
N THR A 462 -19.90 -33.31 -18.32
CA THR A 462 -20.52 -33.17 -19.65
C THR A 462 -19.52 -33.44 -20.77
N VAL A 463 -18.21 -33.42 -20.49
CA VAL A 463 -17.17 -33.77 -21.48
C VAL A 463 -17.04 -35.29 -21.56
N PRO A 464 -17.39 -35.91 -22.69
CA PRO A 464 -17.34 -37.36 -22.79
C PRO A 464 -15.89 -37.85 -22.73
N LYS A 465 -15.54 -38.57 -21.66
CA LYS A 465 -14.39 -39.45 -21.66
C LYS A 465 -14.79 -40.68 -22.44
N GLN A 466 -14.13 -40.95 -23.57
CA GLN A 466 -14.44 -42.15 -24.38
C GLN A 466 -14.21 -43.41 -23.54
N ARG A 467 -15.28 -43.94 -22.97
CA ARG A 467 -15.32 -45.26 -22.31
C ARG A 467 -15.85 -46.26 -23.32
N SER A 468 -15.07 -46.58 -24.34
CA SER A 468 -15.32 -47.77 -25.18
C SER A 468 -14.62 -48.99 -24.58
N ASP A 469 -15.03 -50.20 -24.90
CA ASP A 469 -14.46 -51.46 -24.38
C ASP A 469 -12.93 -51.58 -24.62
N ILE A 470 -12.35 -50.69 -25.45
CA ILE A 470 -10.90 -50.50 -25.66
C ILE A 470 -10.61 -49.04 -25.32
N ALA A 471 -10.49 -48.71 -24.04
CA ALA A 471 -10.25 -47.36 -23.59
C ALA A 471 -8.92 -46.79 -24.08
N THR A 472 -8.96 -45.75 -24.93
CA THR A 472 -7.80 -44.97 -25.30
C THR A 472 -7.46 -44.04 -24.13
N THR A 473 -6.20 -44.05 -23.67
CA THR A 473 -5.72 -43.08 -22.69
C THR A 473 -5.27 -41.83 -23.41
N ASN A 474 -5.93 -40.73 -23.13
CA ASN A 474 -5.73 -39.43 -23.77
C ASN A 474 -4.68 -38.63 -23.01
N CYS A 475 -3.59 -38.29 -23.70
CA CYS A 475 -2.52 -37.43 -23.20
C CYS A 475 -2.63 -36.03 -23.78
N LEU A 476 -2.36 -35.01 -22.96
CA LEU A 476 -2.33 -33.62 -23.39
C LEU A 476 -1.01 -32.98 -22.94
N MET A 477 -0.43 -32.13 -23.79
CA MET A 477 0.82 -31.45 -23.48
C MET A 477 0.83 -30.03 -24.08
N LEU A 478 1.43 -29.06 -23.33
CA LEU A 478 1.67 -27.71 -23.83
C LEU A 478 2.84 -27.72 -24.84
N TYR A 479 2.59 -27.23 -26.04
CA TYR A 479 3.65 -26.93 -26.99
C TYR A 479 4.18 -25.50 -26.80
N HIS A 480 5.51 -25.37 -26.75
CA HIS A 480 6.21 -24.09 -26.65
C HIS A 480 7.62 -24.20 -27.28
N LYS A 481 8.03 -23.17 -28.05
CA LYS A 481 9.35 -23.17 -28.74
C LYS A 481 10.57 -23.11 -27.82
N LEU A 482 10.40 -22.62 -26.57
CA LEU A 482 11.51 -22.49 -25.63
C LEU A 482 12.00 -23.88 -25.20
N GLU A 483 13.29 -24.15 -25.37
CA GLU A 483 13.93 -25.42 -25.00
C GLU A 483 13.70 -25.77 -23.51
N LYS A 484 13.69 -24.78 -22.63
CA LYS A 484 13.40 -24.99 -21.19
C LYS A 484 12.04 -25.62 -20.90
N LYS A 485 11.11 -25.61 -21.86
CA LYS A 485 9.80 -26.26 -21.75
C LYS A 485 9.83 -27.75 -22.06
N GLY A 486 10.95 -28.27 -22.57
CA GLY A 486 11.19 -29.70 -22.71
C GLY A 486 10.25 -30.46 -23.65
N VAL A 487 9.62 -29.77 -24.63
CA VAL A 487 8.57 -30.36 -25.47
C VAL A 487 9.07 -31.62 -26.19
N HIS A 488 10.28 -31.58 -26.76
CA HIS A 488 10.89 -32.74 -27.44
C HIS A 488 11.09 -33.92 -26.47
N ASP A 489 11.51 -33.64 -25.22
CA ASP A 489 11.69 -34.69 -24.21
C ASP A 489 10.33 -35.32 -23.83
N GLY A 490 9.28 -34.48 -23.75
CA GLY A 490 7.91 -34.95 -23.49
C GLY A 490 7.35 -35.81 -24.60
N VAL A 491 7.56 -35.44 -25.88
CA VAL A 491 7.17 -36.24 -27.05
C VAL A 491 7.96 -37.56 -27.08
N ASN A 492 9.26 -37.53 -26.85
CA ASN A 492 10.08 -38.73 -26.79
C ASN A 492 9.61 -39.70 -25.69
N ALA A 493 9.28 -39.18 -24.53
CA ALA A 493 8.75 -39.98 -23.41
C ALA A 493 7.40 -40.61 -23.80
N PHE A 494 6.51 -39.85 -24.44
CA PHE A 494 5.22 -40.33 -24.94
C PHE A 494 5.45 -41.46 -25.98
N GLU A 495 6.29 -41.24 -26.97
CA GLU A 495 6.58 -42.25 -28.01
C GLU A 495 7.21 -43.54 -27.43
N PHE A 496 8.06 -43.39 -26.41
CA PHE A 496 8.58 -44.54 -25.69
C PHE A 496 7.48 -45.32 -24.96
N ALA A 497 6.55 -44.62 -24.32
CA ALA A 497 5.40 -45.25 -23.64
C ALA A 497 4.46 -45.93 -24.65
N ARG A 498 4.17 -45.29 -25.80
CA ARG A 498 3.29 -45.80 -26.87
C ARG A 498 3.78 -47.14 -27.46
N LYS A 499 5.08 -47.38 -27.45
CA LYS A 499 5.64 -48.68 -27.86
C LYS A 499 5.29 -49.82 -26.91
N LYS A 500 5.04 -49.52 -25.64
CA LYS A 500 4.74 -50.50 -24.56
C LYS A 500 3.28 -50.60 -24.25
N VAL A 501 2.56 -49.51 -24.33
CA VAL A 501 1.14 -49.40 -24.00
C VAL A 501 0.35 -49.12 -25.28
N LYS A 502 -0.54 -50.05 -25.63
CA LYS A 502 -1.47 -49.83 -26.75
C LYS A 502 -2.54 -48.79 -26.37
N ASN A 503 -3.06 -48.09 -27.34
CA ASN A 503 -4.15 -47.13 -27.18
C ASN A 503 -3.79 -45.87 -26.36
N LEU A 504 -2.62 -45.26 -26.65
CA LEU A 504 -2.26 -43.91 -26.19
C LEU A 504 -2.47 -42.92 -27.32
N SER A 505 -3.11 -41.79 -27.05
CA SER A 505 -3.22 -40.61 -27.90
C SER A 505 -2.53 -39.42 -27.29
N LEU A 506 -1.97 -38.52 -28.09
CA LEU A 506 -1.37 -37.27 -27.65
C LEU A 506 -1.92 -36.13 -28.48
N GLU A 507 -2.46 -35.11 -27.77
CA GLU A 507 -2.80 -33.85 -28.38
C GLU A 507 -1.94 -32.71 -27.78
N LEU A 508 -1.68 -31.71 -28.58
CA LEU A 508 -0.88 -30.56 -28.22
C LEU A 508 -1.71 -29.29 -28.24
N PHE A 509 -1.44 -28.35 -27.35
CA PHE A 509 -1.97 -27.01 -27.44
C PHE A 509 -0.89 -25.95 -27.22
N GLY A 510 -1.07 -24.75 -27.79
CA GLY A 510 -0.10 -23.68 -27.64
C GLY A 510 -0.42 -22.45 -28.48
N MET A 511 0.41 -21.42 -28.37
CA MET A 511 0.24 -20.16 -29.11
C MET A 511 0.63 -20.28 -30.59
N GLU A 512 1.61 -21.12 -30.91
CA GLU A 512 2.19 -21.29 -32.22
C GLU A 512 2.16 -22.76 -32.61
N ALA A 513 1.90 -23.03 -33.90
CA ALA A 513 1.87 -24.38 -34.41
C ALA A 513 3.24 -25.10 -34.23
N PRO A 514 3.22 -26.38 -33.86
CA PRO A 514 4.44 -27.17 -33.74
C PRO A 514 5.12 -27.36 -35.11
N VAL A 515 6.46 -27.40 -35.07
CA VAL A 515 7.28 -27.68 -36.24
C VAL A 515 7.92 -29.06 -36.05
N GLY A 516 7.77 -29.95 -37.04
CA GLY A 516 8.26 -31.32 -36.96
C GLY A 516 7.47 -32.25 -36.05
N MET A 517 6.21 -31.90 -35.78
CA MET A 517 5.27 -32.66 -34.93
C MET A 517 3.85 -32.61 -35.54
N GLU A 518 3.75 -32.57 -36.87
CA GLU A 518 2.49 -32.40 -37.61
C GLU A 518 1.56 -33.63 -37.49
N ASP A 519 2.06 -34.76 -37.01
CA ASP A 519 1.31 -35.99 -36.78
C ASP A 519 0.41 -35.93 -35.53
N TYR A 520 0.59 -34.92 -34.68
CA TYR A 520 -0.23 -34.73 -33.47
C TYR A 520 -1.29 -33.67 -33.69
N ALA A 521 -2.49 -33.92 -33.20
CA ALA A 521 -3.56 -32.91 -33.15
C ALA A 521 -3.12 -31.68 -32.36
N PHE A 522 -3.33 -30.48 -32.91
CA PHE A 522 -2.88 -29.24 -32.30
C PHE A 522 -4.00 -28.22 -32.17
N HIS A 523 -4.17 -27.72 -30.92
CA HIS A 523 -5.13 -26.69 -30.57
C HIS A 523 -4.43 -25.34 -30.42
N LYS A 524 -4.65 -24.46 -31.39
CA LYS A 524 -3.99 -23.15 -31.46
C LYS A 524 -4.69 -22.14 -30.56
N SER A 525 -3.99 -21.63 -29.55
CA SER A 525 -4.44 -20.55 -28.68
C SER A 525 -5.85 -20.77 -28.09
N PRO A 526 -6.11 -21.95 -27.46
CA PRO A 526 -7.44 -22.23 -26.93
C PRO A 526 -7.83 -21.16 -25.90
N ASN A 527 -9.09 -20.71 -25.93
CA ASN A 527 -9.63 -19.87 -24.87
C ASN A 527 -9.79 -20.69 -23.57
N VAL A 528 -10.22 -20.04 -22.48
CA VAL A 528 -10.31 -20.68 -21.15
C VAL A 528 -11.30 -21.86 -21.17
N GLU A 529 -12.42 -21.73 -21.88
CA GLU A 529 -13.44 -22.78 -21.96
C GLU A 529 -12.96 -23.97 -22.79
N GLU A 530 -12.35 -23.70 -23.93
CA GLU A 530 -11.72 -24.74 -24.78
C GLU A 530 -10.59 -25.46 -24.02
N LEU A 531 -9.75 -24.70 -23.30
CA LEU A 531 -8.67 -25.27 -22.51
C LEU A 531 -9.21 -26.15 -21.36
N ARG A 532 -10.27 -25.73 -20.68
CA ARG A 532 -10.95 -26.55 -19.68
C ARG A 532 -11.48 -27.84 -20.27
N ARG A 533 -12.09 -27.79 -21.46
CA ARG A 533 -12.58 -28.98 -22.17
C ARG A 533 -11.44 -29.94 -22.53
N LEU A 534 -10.31 -29.42 -22.99
CA LEU A 534 -9.12 -30.22 -23.27
C LEU A 534 -8.57 -30.91 -22.04
N TYR A 535 -8.49 -30.20 -20.91
CA TYR A 535 -8.08 -30.82 -19.65
C TYR A 535 -9.09 -31.87 -19.15
N ASN A 536 -10.39 -31.66 -19.32
CA ASN A 536 -11.41 -32.64 -18.95
C ASN A 536 -11.44 -33.84 -19.89
N TRP A 537 -11.07 -33.69 -21.16
CA TRP A 537 -10.92 -34.76 -22.12
C TRP A 537 -9.68 -35.62 -21.83
N ALA A 538 -8.59 -35.01 -21.37
CA ALA A 538 -7.34 -35.71 -21.10
C ALA A 538 -7.38 -36.53 -19.81
N ASP A 539 -6.79 -37.72 -19.84
CA ASP A 539 -6.56 -38.53 -18.66
C ASP A 539 -5.22 -38.18 -18.02
N ILE A 540 -4.21 -37.86 -18.84
CA ILE A 540 -2.85 -37.56 -18.44
C ILE A 540 -2.42 -36.22 -19.03
N PHE A 541 -1.90 -35.34 -18.18
CA PHE A 541 -1.20 -34.12 -18.60
C PHE A 541 0.32 -34.33 -18.50
N ILE A 542 1.03 -34.15 -19.60
CA ILE A 542 2.50 -34.30 -19.66
C ILE A 542 3.12 -32.92 -19.43
N PHE A 543 3.95 -32.78 -18.38
CA PHE A 543 4.65 -31.56 -18.02
C PHE A 543 6.18 -31.75 -18.03
N PRO A 544 6.83 -31.61 -19.20
CA PRO A 544 8.26 -31.93 -19.37
C PRO A 544 9.21 -30.76 -19.12
N SER A 545 8.73 -29.64 -18.51
CA SER A 545 9.53 -28.43 -18.33
C SER A 545 10.80 -28.69 -17.52
N LYS A 546 11.95 -28.28 -18.07
CA LYS A 546 13.28 -28.40 -17.39
C LYS A 546 13.45 -27.41 -16.27
N ASN A 547 12.90 -26.21 -16.46
CA ASN A 547 12.95 -25.12 -15.48
C ASN A 547 11.62 -24.34 -15.49
N GLU A 548 10.99 -24.23 -14.34
CA GLU A 548 9.72 -23.54 -14.17
C GLU A 548 9.61 -22.93 -12.77
N GLY A 549 9.16 -21.67 -12.68
CA GLY A 549 8.93 -21.02 -11.40
C GLY A 549 7.78 -21.65 -10.61
N TRP A 550 6.65 -21.91 -11.31
CA TRP A 550 5.48 -22.59 -10.76
C TRP A 550 4.90 -23.61 -11.76
N GLY A 551 4.44 -23.16 -12.90
CA GLY A 551 3.69 -23.96 -13.87
C GLY A 551 2.20 -23.90 -13.56
N LEU A 552 1.46 -23.06 -14.28
CA LEU A 552 0.00 -22.97 -14.10
C LEU A 552 -0.71 -24.15 -14.78
N THR A 553 -0.22 -24.60 -15.94
CA THR A 553 -0.86 -25.66 -16.72
C THR A 553 -1.01 -27.01 -16.00
N PRO A 554 -0.02 -27.51 -15.22
CA PRO A 554 -0.23 -28.74 -14.46
C PRO A 554 -1.29 -28.59 -13.35
N ILE A 555 -1.37 -27.43 -12.66
CA ILE A 555 -2.40 -27.25 -11.63
C ILE A 555 -3.80 -27.05 -12.23
N GLU A 556 -3.90 -26.44 -13.42
CA GLU A 556 -5.15 -26.35 -14.19
C GLU A 556 -5.64 -27.75 -14.61
N ALA A 557 -4.72 -28.57 -15.09
CA ALA A 557 -5.00 -29.95 -15.48
C ALA A 557 -5.43 -30.82 -14.29
N MET A 558 -4.72 -30.76 -13.15
CA MET A 558 -5.09 -31.45 -11.90
C MET A 558 -6.48 -31.04 -11.42
N ALA A 559 -6.82 -29.74 -11.50
CA ALA A 559 -8.13 -29.24 -11.11
C ALA A 559 -9.27 -29.75 -12.01
N CYS A 560 -8.97 -30.09 -13.26
CA CYS A 560 -9.92 -30.72 -14.19
C CYS A 560 -9.90 -32.26 -14.10
N GLY A 561 -9.14 -32.85 -13.19
CA GLY A 561 -9.11 -34.30 -12.95
C GLY A 561 -8.10 -35.07 -13.78
N CYS A 562 -7.09 -34.42 -14.43
CA CYS A 562 -5.98 -35.12 -15.07
C CYS A 562 -4.99 -35.66 -14.04
N ALA A 563 -4.46 -36.85 -14.28
CA ALA A 563 -3.19 -37.26 -13.69
C ALA A 563 -2.05 -36.44 -14.34
N VAL A 564 -1.11 -35.91 -13.56
CA VAL A 564 0.02 -35.16 -14.10
C VAL A 564 1.30 -35.95 -13.99
N VAL A 565 1.97 -36.11 -15.13
CA VAL A 565 3.31 -36.72 -15.20
C VAL A 565 4.29 -35.63 -15.64
N GLY A 566 5.30 -35.35 -14.83
CA GLY A 566 6.20 -34.25 -15.13
C GLY A 566 7.56 -34.34 -14.49
N THR A 567 8.41 -33.42 -14.87
CA THR A 567 9.76 -33.26 -14.33
C THR A 567 9.70 -32.61 -12.93
N ASN A 568 10.72 -32.85 -12.12
CA ASN A 568 10.83 -32.34 -10.76
C ASN A 568 11.21 -30.84 -10.73
N THR A 569 10.29 -29.97 -11.14
CA THR A 569 10.46 -28.50 -11.20
C THR A 569 9.15 -27.79 -10.92
N GLY A 570 9.22 -26.52 -10.52
CA GLY A 570 8.05 -25.67 -10.22
C GLY A 570 7.11 -26.28 -9.20
N CYS A 571 5.81 -26.29 -9.48
CA CYS A 571 4.78 -26.83 -8.61
C CYS A 571 4.89 -28.35 -8.38
N MET A 572 5.59 -29.09 -9.29
CA MET A 572 5.75 -30.53 -9.11
C MET A 572 6.62 -30.91 -7.90
N ILE A 573 7.49 -30.00 -7.42
CA ILE A 573 8.22 -30.19 -6.15
C ILE A 573 7.31 -30.02 -4.94
N ASP A 574 6.31 -29.17 -5.06
CA ASP A 574 5.42 -28.81 -3.94
C ASP A 574 4.17 -29.70 -3.86
N LEU A 575 3.71 -30.23 -5.01
CA LEU A 575 2.45 -30.97 -5.17
C LEU A 575 2.63 -32.40 -5.68
N GLY A 576 3.80 -32.73 -6.26
CA GLY A 576 4.09 -34.08 -6.75
C GLY A 576 4.32 -35.08 -5.63
N VAL A 577 4.01 -36.35 -5.91
CA VAL A 577 4.20 -37.51 -5.00
C VAL A 577 5.36 -38.34 -5.46
#